data_032d8f534c628b289cc7e18f1deb012a
#
_entry.id   032d8f534c628b289cc7e18f1deb012a
#
_cell.length_a   1.000
_cell.length_b   1.000
_cell.length_c   1.000
_cell.angle_alpha   90.00
_cell.angle_beta   90.00
_cell.angle_gamma   90.00
#
_symmetry.space_group_name_H-M   'P 1'
#
loop_
_entity.id
_entity.type
_entity.pdbx_description
1 polymer ?
#
loop_
_entity_poly.entity_id
_entity_poly.type
_entity_poly.pdbx_seq_one_letter_code
_entity_poly.pdbx_strand_id
1 'polypeptide(L)'
;MNVTVKLKTLQIDLTSNKKDNIDFESLASIKSVKNIDLIKYEESEITGLNGNTTVLKIEKDSVTMIRYGKNSGTMYFKEGISSKTLYNTDYGNFELEIFTKKLNIEKYTDELLYKINIEYDINIKDLFNVLNILDITVKNIK
;
A
#
# COMPACT_ATOMS: atom_id res chain seq x y z
N MET A 1 -6.91 -5.35 -18.39
CA MET A 1 -7.10 -6.72 -17.87
C MET A 1 -7.56 -6.64 -16.42
N ASN A 2 -8.50 -7.48 -16.06
CA ASN A 2 -9.04 -7.47 -14.69
C ASN A 2 -8.35 -8.51 -13.82
N VAL A 3 -8.10 -8.12 -12.58
CA VAL A 3 -7.45 -8.97 -11.58
C VAL A 3 -8.19 -8.82 -10.25
N THR A 4 -7.84 -9.65 -9.29
CA THR A 4 -8.20 -9.42 -7.89
C THR A 4 -6.96 -9.00 -7.14
N VAL A 5 -7.12 -8.06 -6.21
CA VAL A 5 -6.06 -7.65 -5.29
C VAL A 5 -6.50 -7.95 -3.87
N LYS A 6 -5.62 -8.59 -3.11
CA LYS A 6 -5.86 -8.87 -1.69
C LYS A 6 -4.76 -8.24 -0.88
N LEU A 7 -5.14 -7.43 0.09
CA LEU A 7 -4.21 -6.77 1.00
C LEU A 7 -4.48 -7.25 2.42
N LYS A 8 -3.42 -7.69 3.09
CA LYS A 8 -3.46 -8.01 4.51
C LYS A 8 -2.47 -7.10 5.20
N THR A 9 -2.94 -6.33 6.14
CA THR A 9 -2.08 -5.39 6.88
C THR A 9 -2.13 -5.70 8.36
N LEU A 10 -0.96 -5.86 8.97
CA LEU A 10 -0.81 -5.87 10.41
C LEU A 10 -0.18 -4.54 10.81
N GLN A 11 -0.86 -3.79 11.66
CA GLN A 11 -0.37 -2.53 12.19
C GLN A 11 -0.04 -2.68 13.67
N ILE A 12 1.14 -2.26 14.07
CA ILE A 12 1.59 -2.30 15.46
C ILE A 12 1.96 -0.89 15.88
N ASP A 13 1.19 -0.33 16.81
CA ASP A 13 1.53 0.95 17.42
C ASP A 13 2.70 0.72 18.38
N LEU A 14 3.86 1.28 18.07
CA LEU A 14 5.07 1.05 18.85
C LEU A 14 5.06 1.74 20.21
N THR A 15 4.15 2.69 20.42
CA THR A 15 3.99 3.37 21.71
C THR A 15 3.13 2.56 22.67
N SER A 16 2.00 2.03 22.21
CA SER A 16 1.03 1.31 23.04
C SER A 16 1.10 -0.21 22.91
N ASN A 17 1.86 -0.73 21.94
CA ASN A 17 1.89 -2.15 21.55
C ASN A 17 0.52 -2.68 21.06
N LYS A 18 -0.38 -1.79 20.70
CA LYS A 18 -1.68 -2.18 20.18
C LYS A 18 -1.54 -2.68 18.76
N LYS A 19 -2.22 -3.78 18.43
CA LYS A 19 -2.17 -4.42 17.12
C LYS A 19 -3.54 -4.40 16.45
N ASP A 20 -3.56 -4.06 15.17
CA ASP A 20 -4.75 -4.12 14.34
C ASP A 20 -4.45 -4.90 13.07
N ASN A 21 -5.42 -5.71 12.63
CA ASN A 21 -5.37 -6.43 11.37
C ASN A 21 -6.44 -5.87 10.44
N ILE A 22 -6.05 -5.61 9.21
CA ILE A 22 -6.97 -5.17 8.16
C ILE A 22 -6.81 -6.10 6.97
N ASP A 23 -7.88 -6.79 6.59
CA ASP A 23 -7.92 -7.65 5.41
C ASP A 23 -8.89 -7.03 4.41
N PHE A 24 -8.44 -6.87 3.18
CA PHE A 24 -9.22 -6.26 2.12
C PHE A 24 -8.99 -7.00 0.81
N GLU A 25 -10.07 -7.27 0.07
CA GLU A 25 -10.00 -7.87 -1.25
C GLU A 25 -10.92 -7.11 -2.19
N SER A 26 -10.45 -6.85 -3.39
CA SER A 26 -11.19 -6.08 -4.38
C SER A 26 -10.89 -6.56 -5.79
N LEU A 27 -11.84 -6.29 -6.67
CA LEU A 27 -11.57 -6.31 -8.10
C LEU A 27 -10.67 -5.11 -8.43
N ALA A 28 -9.78 -5.32 -9.38
CA ALA A 28 -8.85 -4.29 -9.80
C ALA A 28 -8.58 -4.42 -11.29
N SER A 29 -7.97 -3.39 -11.86
CA SER A 29 -7.46 -3.45 -13.23
C SER A 29 -5.95 -3.35 -13.21
N ILE A 30 -5.29 -4.04 -14.13
CA ILE A 30 -3.84 -3.98 -14.30
C ILE A 30 -3.51 -3.50 -15.71
N LYS A 31 -2.53 -2.60 -15.80
CA LYS A 31 -2.01 -2.06 -17.05
C LYS A 31 -0.50 -2.04 -16.97
N SER A 32 0.17 -2.58 -18.00
CA SER A 32 1.62 -2.61 -18.06
C SER A 32 2.13 -1.58 -19.06
N VAL A 33 3.08 -0.74 -18.62
CA VAL A 33 3.70 0.30 -19.45
C VAL A 33 5.20 0.27 -19.18
N LYS A 34 6.00 -0.10 -20.19
CA LYS A 34 7.48 -0.08 -20.10
C LYS A 34 8.05 -0.78 -18.87
N ASN A 35 7.64 -2.02 -18.63
CA ASN A 35 8.06 -2.82 -17.47
C ASN A 35 7.58 -2.31 -16.11
N ILE A 36 6.60 -1.41 -16.11
CA ILE A 36 5.93 -0.94 -14.91
C ILE A 36 4.50 -1.46 -14.95
N ASP A 37 4.05 -2.09 -13.88
CA ASP A 37 2.67 -2.52 -13.75
C ASP A 37 1.91 -1.56 -12.84
N LEU A 38 0.75 -1.12 -13.32
CA LEU A 38 -0.15 -0.23 -12.59
C LEU A 38 -1.41 -1.00 -12.24
N ILE A 39 -1.69 -1.14 -10.95
CA ILE A 39 -2.87 -1.83 -10.45
C ILE A 39 -3.77 -0.83 -9.76
N LYS A 40 -5.00 -0.69 -10.28
CA LYS A 40 -5.96 0.31 -9.80
C LYS A 40 -7.16 -0.37 -9.18
N TYR A 41 -7.54 0.06 -7.97
CA TYR A 41 -8.72 -0.43 -7.28
C TYR A 41 -9.39 0.68 -6.46
N GLU A 42 -10.69 0.49 -6.20
CA GLU A 42 -11.45 1.40 -5.35
C GLU A 42 -11.33 0.96 -3.88
N GLU A 43 -11.12 1.93 -3.00
CA GLU A 43 -11.11 1.67 -1.56
C GLU A 43 -12.54 1.44 -1.05
N SER A 44 -12.68 0.86 0.13
CA SER A 44 -13.96 0.52 0.71
C SER A 44 -14.07 0.99 2.17
N GLU A 45 -15.25 0.77 2.76
CA GLU A 45 -15.46 1.07 4.18
C GLU A 45 -14.56 0.22 5.08
N ILE A 46 -14.18 -0.99 4.64
CA ILE A 46 -13.30 -1.89 5.38
C ILE A 46 -11.94 -1.24 5.65
N THR A 47 -11.41 -0.51 4.67
CA THR A 47 -10.14 0.20 4.84
C THR A 47 -10.32 1.56 5.51
N GLY A 48 -11.55 2.03 5.67
CA GLY A 48 -11.85 3.36 6.18
C GLY A 48 -11.62 4.47 5.15
N LEU A 49 -11.42 4.10 3.90
CA LEU A 49 -11.02 5.03 2.84
C LEU A 49 -11.99 5.03 1.65
N ASN A 50 -13.25 4.63 1.89
CA ASN A 50 -14.26 4.61 0.85
C ASN A 50 -14.38 5.97 0.15
N GLY A 51 -14.59 5.92 -1.16
CA GLY A 51 -14.62 7.12 -1.99
C GLY A 51 -13.26 7.50 -2.56
N ASN A 52 -12.20 6.76 -2.22
CA ASN A 52 -10.86 6.97 -2.77
C ASN A 52 -10.50 5.86 -3.74
N THR A 53 -9.60 6.18 -4.67
CA THR A 53 -9.04 5.22 -5.62
C THR A 53 -7.56 5.08 -5.36
N THR A 54 -7.07 3.85 -5.33
CA THR A 54 -5.66 3.57 -5.11
C THR A 54 -5.04 2.94 -6.35
N VAL A 55 -3.85 3.41 -6.70
CA VAL A 55 -3.02 2.84 -7.76
C VAL A 55 -1.73 2.33 -7.14
N LEU A 56 -1.43 1.06 -7.36
CA LEU A 56 -0.14 0.46 -7.01
C LEU A 56 0.73 0.50 -8.25
N LYS A 57 1.83 1.20 -8.18
CA LYS A 57 2.83 1.24 -9.25
C LYS A 57 3.96 0.30 -8.84
N ILE A 58 4.10 -0.80 -9.57
CA ILE A 58 5.07 -1.84 -9.26
C ILE A 58 6.21 -1.77 -10.26
N GLU A 59 7.40 -1.50 -9.77
CA GLU A 59 8.63 -1.50 -10.53
C GLU A 59 9.51 -2.65 -10.05
N LYS A 60 10.71 -2.79 -10.60
CA LYS A 60 11.58 -3.92 -10.27
C LYS A 60 11.92 -3.99 -8.78
N ASP A 61 12.28 -2.87 -8.18
CA ASP A 61 12.76 -2.80 -6.79
C ASP A 61 11.96 -1.84 -5.92
N SER A 62 10.81 -1.38 -6.38
CA SER A 62 10.01 -0.40 -5.63
C SER A 62 8.53 -0.57 -5.88
N VAL A 63 7.75 -0.13 -4.91
CA VAL A 63 6.29 -0.04 -5.01
C VAL A 63 5.89 1.36 -4.59
N THR A 64 5.06 2.01 -5.40
CA THR A 64 4.49 3.30 -5.04
C THR A 64 2.99 3.13 -4.92
N MET A 65 2.42 3.54 -3.79
CA MET A 65 0.98 3.51 -3.56
C MET A 65 0.47 4.93 -3.65
N ILE A 66 -0.37 5.19 -4.66
CA ILE A 66 -0.91 6.53 -4.91
C ILE A 66 -2.41 6.50 -4.66
N ARG A 67 -2.87 7.34 -3.75
CA ARG A 67 -4.30 7.43 -3.44
C ARG A 67 -4.85 8.74 -3.98
N TYR A 68 -5.95 8.64 -4.71
CA TYR A 68 -6.67 9.78 -5.28
C TYR A 68 -8.02 9.92 -4.61
N GLY A 69 -8.42 11.14 -4.34
CA GLY A 69 -9.71 11.44 -3.73
C GLY A 69 -9.56 12.33 -2.51
N LYS A 70 -10.51 12.21 -1.58
CA LYS A 70 -10.54 13.02 -0.38
C LYS A 70 -9.32 12.80 0.51
N ASN A 71 -8.85 11.55 0.62
CA ASN A 71 -7.71 11.19 1.44
C ASN A 71 -6.49 10.93 0.57
N SER A 72 -6.16 11.90 -0.28
CA SER A 72 -5.06 11.77 -1.23
C SER A 72 -3.69 11.70 -0.55
N GLY A 73 -2.78 10.97 -1.16
CA GLY A 73 -1.42 10.83 -0.67
C GLY A 73 -0.64 9.82 -1.48
N THR A 74 0.66 9.85 -1.33
CA THR A 74 1.57 8.94 -2.03
C THR A 74 2.52 8.32 -1.03
N MET A 75 2.65 6.99 -1.07
CA MET A 75 3.62 6.28 -0.24
C MET A 75 4.59 5.54 -1.17
N TYR A 76 5.86 5.80 -1.00
CA TYR A 76 6.92 5.18 -1.80
C TYR A 76 7.68 4.17 -0.95
N PHE A 77 7.78 2.94 -1.46
CA PHE A 77 8.46 1.85 -0.77
C PHE A 77 9.64 1.35 -1.59
N LYS A 78 10.81 1.47 -1.01
CA LYS A 78 12.04 0.86 -1.53
C LYS A 78 12.90 0.47 -0.34
N GLU A 79 13.37 -0.77 -0.30
CA GLU A 79 14.07 -1.31 0.86
C GLU A 79 15.26 -0.43 1.27
N GLY A 80 15.30 -0.10 2.56
CA GLY A 80 16.36 0.72 3.13
C GLY A 80 16.21 2.22 2.90
N ILE A 81 15.12 2.68 2.29
CA ILE A 81 14.92 4.08 1.93
C ILE A 81 13.83 4.71 2.80
N SER A 82 14.11 5.93 3.26
CA SER A 82 13.11 6.79 3.92
C SER A 82 12.55 7.76 2.91
N SER A 83 11.24 8.00 2.98
CA SER A 83 10.58 9.00 2.15
C SER A 83 9.64 9.84 3.00
N LYS A 84 9.41 11.08 2.59
CA LYS A 84 8.46 11.98 3.23
C LYS A 84 7.33 12.29 2.27
N THR A 85 6.12 12.35 2.79
CA THR A 85 4.93 12.66 1.99
C THR A 85 3.92 13.43 2.80
N LEU A 86 3.10 14.23 2.13
CA LEU A 86 1.93 14.87 2.72
C LEU A 86 0.74 13.95 2.53
N TYR A 87 0.00 13.74 3.60
CA TYR A 87 -1.20 12.92 3.62
C TYR A 87 -2.40 13.76 4.03
N ASN A 88 -3.43 13.80 3.20
CA ASN A 88 -4.63 14.56 3.46
C ASN A 88 -5.64 13.72 4.22
N THR A 89 -6.09 14.21 5.37
CA THR A 89 -7.11 13.56 6.18
C THR A 89 -8.23 14.53 6.47
N ASP A 90 -9.32 14.01 7.05
CA ASP A 90 -10.44 14.84 7.50
C ASP A 90 -10.04 15.84 8.59
N TYR A 91 -8.90 15.59 9.26
CA TYR A 91 -8.39 16.42 10.35
C TYR A 91 -7.26 17.35 9.91
N GLY A 92 -6.96 17.41 8.61
CA GLY A 92 -5.91 18.24 8.06
C GLY A 92 -4.84 17.44 7.32
N ASN A 93 -3.77 18.13 6.98
CA ASN A 93 -2.65 17.55 6.24
C ASN A 93 -1.53 17.22 7.22
N PHE A 94 -1.01 15.99 7.11
CA PHE A 94 0.10 15.53 7.95
C PHE A 94 1.29 15.16 7.08
N GLU A 95 2.48 15.50 7.54
CA GLU A 95 3.71 15.02 6.94
C GLU A 95 4.04 13.67 7.55
N LEU A 96 4.10 12.64 6.71
CA LEU A 96 4.49 11.29 7.11
C LEU A 96 5.93 11.05 6.70
N GLU A 97 6.70 10.41 7.58
CA GLU A 97 7.97 9.82 7.22
C GLU A 97 7.82 8.32 7.18
N ILE A 98 8.15 7.70 6.03
CA ILE A 98 8.01 6.28 5.82
C ILE A 98 9.38 5.68 5.60
N PHE A 99 9.74 4.72 6.45
CA PHE A 99 10.97 3.96 6.27
C PHE A 99 10.64 2.52 5.90
N THR A 100 11.10 2.08 4.74
CA THR A 100 10.87 0.70 4.27
C THR A 100 11.99 -0.18 4.79
N LYS A 101 11.65 -1.08 5.72
CA LYS A 101 12.61 -2.01 6.30
C LYS A 101 12.87 -3.18 5.38
N LYS A 102 11.81 -3.74 4.79
CA LYS A 102 11.89 -4.89 3.89
C LYS A 102 10.90 -4.72 2.76
N LEU A 103 11.31 -5.09 1.58
CA LEU A 103 10.46 -5.15 0.40
C LEU A 103 10.81 -6.39 -0.39
N ASN A 104 9.85 -7.27 -0.57
CA ASN A 104 10.00 -8.44 -1.41
C ASN A 104 8.91 -8.44 -2.47
N ILE A 105 9.31 -8.46 -3.74
CA ILE A 105 8.39 -8.47 -4.88
C ILE A 105 8.63 -9.76 -5.65
N GLU A 106 7.62 -10.63 -5.67
CA GLU A 106 7.66 -11.85 -6.47
C GLU A 106 6.65 -11.73 -7.60
N LYS A 107 7.12 -11.84 -8.83
CA LYS A 107 6.29 -11.75 -10.02
C LYS A 107 6.17 -13.11 -10.67
N TYR A 108 4.94 -13.47 -11.03
CA TYR A 108 4.62 -14.76 -11.66
C TYR A 108 3.85 -14.52 -12.95
N THR A 109 3.73 -15.55 -13.78
CA THR A 109 3.09 -15.43 -15.10
C THR A 109 1.85 -16.32 -15.26
N ASP A 110 1.33 -16.87 -14.18
CA ASP A 110 0.17 -17.78 -14.20
C ASP A 110 -1.04 -17.12 -13.53
N GLU A 111 -1.85 -17.88 -12.80
CA GLU A 111 -3.02 -17.35 -12.06
C GLU A 111 -2.61 -16.30 -11.04
N LEU A 112 -1.57 -16.61 -10.30
CA LEU A 112 -0.95 -15.69 -9.37
C LEU A 112 0.00 -14.79 -10.16
N LEU A 113 -0.17 -13.47 -10.07
CA LEU A 113 0.68 -12.51 -10.76
C LEU A 113 1.73 -11.89 -9.86
N TYR A 114 1.36 -11.55 -8.63
CA TYR A 114 2.26 -10.94 -7.67
C TYR A 114 2.04 -11.44 -6.28
N LYS A 115 3.13 -11.60 -5.55
CA LYS A 115 3.17 -11.64 -4.09
C LYS A 115 4.16 -10.59 -3.64
N ILE A 116 3.67 -9.60 -2.89
CA ILE A 116 4.48 -8.49 -2.41
C ILE A 116 4.36 -8.43 -0.91
N ASN A 117 5.50 -8.37 -0.23
CA ASN A 117 5.57 -8.18 1.22
C ASN A 117 6.35 -6.91 1.49
N ILE A 118 5.76 -6.01 2.28
CA ILE A 118 6.38 -4.75 2.65
C ILE A 118 6.32 -4.59 4.16
N GLU A 119 7.47 -4.37 4.76
CA GLU A 119 7.56 -4.06 6.19
C GLU A 119 8.09 -2.64 6.31
N TYR A 120 7.29 -1.74 6.88
CA TYR A 120 7.63 -0.33 6.91
C TYR A 120 7.11 0.36 8.17
N ASP A 121 7.82 1.41 8.59
CA ASP A 121 7.41 2.28 9.68
C ASP A 121 6.79 3.55 9.13
N ILE A 122 5.70 3.99 9.76
CA ILE A 122 5.16 5.33 9.55
C ILE A 122 5.41 6.12 10.82
N ASN A 123 6.04 7.27 10.66
CA ASN A 123 6.32 8.19 11.76
C ASN A 123 5.70 9.54 11.45
N ILE A 124 4.88 10.03 12.38
CA ILE A 124 4.44 11.42 12.40
C ILE A 124 5.09 12.04 13.63
N LYS A 125 5.95 13.02 13.41
CA LYS A 125 6.75 13.63 14.46
C LYS A 125 5.89 14.03 15.66
N ASP A 126 6.29 13.55 16.85
CA ASP A 126 5.65 13.82 18.14
C ASP A 126 4.19 13.34 18.28
N LEU A 127 3.68 12.58 17.31
CA LEU A 127 2.32 12.06 17.36
C LEU A 127 2.26 10.54 17.47
N PHE A 128 2.79 9.81 16.50
CA PHE A 128 2.80 8.36 16.57
C PHE A 128 3.89 7.73 15.71
N ASN A 129 4.16 6.47 16.00
CA ASN A 129 5.10 5.64 15.28
C ASN A 129 4.45 4.25 15.14
N VAL A 130 4.19 3.83 13.92
CA VAL A 130 3.47 2.59 13.63
C VAL A 130 4.28 1.74 12.67
N LEU A 131 4.48 0.48 13.06
CA LEU A 131 5.06 -0.54 12.18
C LEU A 131 3.93 -1.20 11.40
N ASN A 132 4.09 -1.31 10.10
CA ASN A 132 3.14 -1.96 9.21
C ASN A 132 3.81 -3.14 8.51
N ILE A 133 3.09 -4.25 8.47
CA ILE A 133 3.47 -5.42 7.68
C ILE A 133 2.33 -5.62 6.69
N LEU A 134 2.62 -5.38 5.42
CA LEU A 134 1.63 -5.41 4.35
C LEU A 134 1.94 -6.55 3.39
N ASP A 135 0.95 -7.42 3.20
CA ASP A 135 1.01 -8.47 2.18
C ASP A 135 0.01 -8.15 1.08
N ILE A 136 0.50 -8.12 -0.14
CA ILE A 136 -0.32 -7.87 -1.33
C ILE A 136 -0.25 -9.10 -2.23
N THR A 137 -1.41 -9.64 -2.59
CA THR A 137 -1.53 -10.74 -3.54
C THR A 137 -2.39 -10.29 -4.71
N VAL A 138 -1.87 -10.46 -5.92
CA VAL A 138 -2.59 -10.10 -7.15
C VAL A 138 -2.78 -11.35 -7.98
N LYS A 139 -4.04 -11.64 -8.35
CA LYS A 139 -4.40 -12.83 -9.10
C LYS A 139 -5.22 -12.48 -10.34
N ASN A 140 -5.04 -13.25 -11.40
CA ASN A 140 -5.89 -13.18 -12.57
C ASN A 140 -7.31 -13.62 -12.22
N ILE A 141 -8.27 -13.01 -12.89
CA ILE A 141 -9.67 -13.48 -12.89
C ILE A 141 -9.83 -14.42 -14.07
N LYS A 142 -10.37 -15.59 -13.79
CA LYS A 142 -10.71 -16.55 -14.83
C LYS A 142 -12.15 -16.40 -15.26
#